data_99a08ad5ab1388266fbc387cc612ec11
#
_entry.id   99a08ad5ab1388266fbc387cc612ec11
#
_cell.length_a   1.000
_cell.length_b   1.000
_cell.length_c   1.000
_cell.angle_alpha   90.00
_cell.angle_beta   90.00
_cell.angle_gamma   90.00
#
_symmetry.space_group_name_H-M   'P 1'
#
loop_
_entity.id
_entity.type
_entity.pdbx_description
1 polymer ?
#
loop_
_entity_poly.entity_id
_entity_poly.type
_entity_poly.pdbx_seq_one_letter_code
_entity_poly.pdbx_strand_id
1 'polypeptide(L)'
;ETIVEGTIEEKGMVALNAKIFYEIIRRLPDNDVTIKTDEKFAATITCEKAKFNIPGKSGEDFAYLPMIERDEPLTISQYTLKNMIYQTIFSIAVNDNNKLMTGELFEIKNNCLKIVSLDGHRIAIRKMPLKKDYSDRKVVVPGKTLNEISKILSGEMDDVCLLYTS
;
A
#
# COMPACT_ATOMS: atom_id res chain seq x y z
N GLU A 1 -0.94 6.31 -4.08
CA GLU A 1 -0.94 7.42 -5.05
C GLU A 1 0.47 7.56 -5.61
N THR A 2 0.58 7.71 -6.94
CA THR A 2 1.87 7.87 -7.62
C THR A 2 1.73 8.98 -8.66
N ILE A 3 2.74 9.84 -8.72
CA ILE A 3 2.85 10.89 -9.74
C ILE A 3 3.89 10.43 -10.76
N VAL A 4 3.56 10.52 -12.04
CA VAL A 4 4.45 10.20 -13.16
C VAL A 4 4.69 11.47 -13.96
N GLU A 5 5.92 11.72 -14.38
CA GLU A 5 6.26 12.83 -15.25
C GLU A 5 5.68 12.61 -16.65
N GLY A 6 5.15 13.66 -17.25
CA GLY A 6 4.57 13.59 -18.59
C GLY A 6 4.01 14.92 -19.05
N THR A 7 3.72 15.03 -20.34
CA THR A 7 3.07 16.19 -20.94
C THR A 7 1.56 16.01 -20.91
N ILE A 8 0.84 16.91 -20.27
CA ILE A 8 -0.62 16.90 -20.21
C ILE A 8 -1.15 17.93 -21.18
N GLU A 9 -1.81 17.48 -22.24
CA GLU A 9 -2.49 18.35 -23.23
C GLU A 9 -3.85 18.81 -22.69
N GLU A 10 -4.64 17.86 -22.16
CA GLU A 10 -5.96 18.13 -21.57
C GLU A 10 -6.06 17.45 -20.21
N LYS A 11 -6.62 18.14 -19.24
CA LYS A 11 -6.85 17.59 -17.91
C LYS A 11 -8.15 16.79 -17.88
N GLY A 12 -8.13 15.62 -17.30
CA GLY A 12 -9.30 14.77 -17.12
C GLY A 12 -9.06 13.70 -16.06
N MET A 13 -10.14 13.00 -15.72
CA MET A 13 -10.10 11.92 -14.74
C MET A 13 -10.94 10.74 -15.25
N VAL A 14 -10.33 9.57 -15.33
CA VAL A 14 -10.99 8.36 -15.81
C VAL A 14 -10.63 7.18 -14.88
N ALA A 15 -11.60 6.34 -14.59
CA ALA A 15 -11.40 5.09 -13.87
C ALA A 15 -11.31 3.93 -14.88
N LEU A 16 -10.17 3.22 -14.88
CA LEU A 16 -9.88 2.08 -15.74
C LEU A 16 -9.76 0.79 -14.95
N ASN A 17 -9.95 -0.35 -15.61
CA ASN A 17 -9.65 -1.63 -15.00
C ASN A 17 -8.14 -1.76 -14.80
N ALA A 18 -7.71 -1.75 -13.52
CA ALA A 18 -6.30 -1.74 -13.15
C ALA A 18 -5.52 -2.94 -13.70
N LYS A 19 -6.13 -4.14 -13.72
CA LYS A 19 -5.47 -5.36 -14.20
C LYS A 19 -5.21 -5.29 -15.70
N ILE A 20 -6.20 -4.86 -16.48
CA ILE A 20 -6.06 -4.73 -17.93
C ILE A 20 -5.05 -3.64 -18.28
N PHE A 21 -5.15 -2.48 -17.62
CA PHE A 21 -4.22 -1.38 -17.82
C PHE A 21 -2.78 -1.80 -17.49
N TYR A 22 -2.55 -2.44 -16.35
CA TYR A 22 -1.24 -2.96 -15.95
C TYR A 22 -0.66 -3.95 -16.97
N GLU A 23 -1.48 -4.92 -17.46
CA GLU A 23 -1.01 -5.91 -18.43
C GLU A 23 -0.64 -5.30 -19.78
N ILE A 24 -1.31 -4.22 -20.17
CA ILE A 24 -0.94 -3.47 -21.39
C ILE A 24 0.37 -2.74 -21.17
N ILE A 25 0.45 -1.88 -20.15
CA ILE A 25 1.64 -1.05 -19.89
C ILE A 25 2.89 -1.92 -19.73
N ARG A 26 2.80 -3.04 -18.99
CA ARG A 26 3.92 -3.95 -18.77
C ARG A 26 4.51 -4.55 -20.05
N ARG A 27 3.72 -4.63 -21.12
CA ARG A 27 4.12 -5.26 -22.41
C ARG A 27 4.47 -4.25 -23.48
N LEU A 28 4.32 -2.96 -23.23
CA LEU A 28 4.76 -1.93 -24.15
C LEU A 28 6.29 -1.86 -24.21
N PRO A 29 6.86 -1.49 -25.36
CA PRO A 29 8.28 -1.17 -25.44
C PRO A 29 8.61 0.05 -24.57
N ASP A 30 9.89 0.18 -24.23
CA ASP A 30 10.41 1.34 -23.47
C ASP A 30 10.47 2.58 -24.37
N ASN A 31 9.32 3.20 -24.59
CA ASN A 31 9.14 4.38 -25.42
C ASN A 31 7.95 5.20 -24.92
N ASP A 32 7.74 6.38 -25.51
CA ASP A 32 6.65 7.29 -25.15
C ASP A 32 5.28 6.64 -25.32
N VAL A 33 4.47 6.76 -24.27
CA VAL A 33 3.10 6.25 -24.22
C VAL A 33 2.12 7.42 -24.24
N THR A 34 1.23 7.44 -25.22
CA THR A 34 0.14 8.42 -25.28
C THR A 34 -1.15 7.79 -24.81
N ILE A 35 -1.85 8.45 -23.89
CA ILE A 35 -3.16 8.03 -23.40
C ILE A 35 -4.16 9.13 -23.73
N LYS A 36 -5.22 8.77 -24.48
CA LYS A 36 -6.34 9.67 -24.82
C LYS A 36 -7.63 9.06 -24.32
N THR A 37 -8.50 9.90 -23.77
CA THR A 37 -9.85 9.48 -23.34
C THR A 37 -10.90 10.17 -24.19
N ASP A 38 -12.01 9.49 -24.44
CA ASP A 38 -13.16 10.05 -25.15
C ASP A 38 -14.28 10.47 -24.18
N GLU A 39 -15.34 11.04 -24.70
CA GLU A 39 -16.53 11.47 -23.95
C GLU A 39 -17.25 10.30 -23.24
N LYS A 40 -17.00 9.07 -23.64
CA LYS A 40 -17.55 7.84 -23.04
C LYS A 40 -16.59 7.22 -22.04
N PHE A 41 -15.54 7.94 -21.65
CA PHE A 41 -14.48 7.51 -20.73
C PHE A 41 -13.66 6.31 -21.24
N ALA A 42 -13.76 5.94 -22.50
CA ALA A 42 -12.88 4.91 -23.07
C ALA A 42 -11.47 5.47 -23.26
N ALA A 43 -10.47 4.74 -22.81
CA ALA A 43 -9.07 5.14 -22.95
C ALA A 43 -8.42 4.43 -24.14
N THR A 44 -7.82 5.21 -25.02
CA THR A 44 -6.96 4.74 -26.10
C THR A 44 -5.51 4.91 -25.68
N ILE A 45 -4.77 3.82 -25.61
CA ILE A 45 -3.35 3.80 -25.26
C ILE A 45 -2.57 3.51 -26.53
N THR A 46 -1.62 4.36 -26.87
CA THR A 46 -0.77 4.19 -28.07
C THR A 46 0.70 4.26 -27.67
N CYS A 47 1.50 3.35 -28.22
CA CYS A 47 2.94 3.36 -28.13
C CYS A 47 3.49 2.79 -29.44
N GLU A 48 4.24 3.59 -30.18
CA GLU A 48 4.70 3.27 -31.55
C GLU A 48 3.52 2.80 -32.47
N LYS A 49 3.59 1.53 -32.91
CA LYS A 49 2.56 0.90 -33.74
C LYS A 49 1.46 0.21 -32.94
N ALA A 50 1.65 0.07 -31.63
CA ALA A 50 0.66 -0.58 -30.77
C ALA A 50 -0.45 0.39 -30.37
N LYS A 51 -1.70 -0.07 -30.46
CA LYS A 51 -2.88 0.70 -30.06
C LYS A 51 -3.86 -0.21 -29.32
N PHE A 52 -4.25 0.22 -28.12
CA PHE A 52 -5.19 -0.51 -27.26
C PHE A 52 -6.34 0.41 -26.85
N ASN A 53 -7.55 -0.15 -26.77
CA ASN A 53 -8.73 0.54 -26.27
C ASN A 53 -9.23 -0.17 -25.03
N ILE A 54 -9.42 0.57 -23.94
CA ILE A 54 -9.94 0.07 -22.67
C ILE A 54 -11.22 0.82 -22.34
N PRO A 55 -12.36 0.14 -22.10
CA PRO A 55 -13.54 0.81 -21.59
C PRO A 55 -13.26 1.33 -20.18
N GLY A 56 -13.64 2.56 -19.92
CA GLY A 56 -13.52 3.22 -18.62
C GLY A 56 -14.86 3.67 -18.07
N LYS A 57 -14.79 4.36 -16.96
CA LYS A 57 -15.91 5.05 -16.30
C LYS A 57 -15.47 6.44 -15.89
N SER A 58 -16.43 7.30 -15.54
CA SER A 58 -16.11 8.58 -14.94
C SER A 58 -15.19 8.39 -13.72
N GLY A 59 -14.16 9.20 -13.63
CA GLY A 59 -13.31 9.21 -12.45
C GLY A 59 -14.04 9.72 -11.19
N GLU A 60 -15.13 10.47 -11.36
CA GLU A 60 -15.97 10.95 -10.24
C GLU A 60 -16.69 9.80 -9.51
N ASP A 61 -16.97 8.71 -10.21
CA ASP A 61 -17.58 7.50 -9.65
C ASP A 61 -16.57 6.65 -8.86
N PHE A 62 -15.29 7.03 -8.87
CA PHE A 62 -14.26 6.29 -8.13
C PHE A 62 -14.36 6.55 -6.63
N ALA A 63 -14.41 5.48 -5.85
CA ALA A 63 -14.43 5.60 -4.38
C ALA A 63 -13.13 6.26 -3.89
N TYR A 64 -13.24 7.48 -3.39
CA TYR A 64 -12.13 8.15 -2.75
C TYR A 64 -11.79 7.45 -1.44
N LEU A 65 -10.49 7.38 -1.17
CA LEU A 65 -10.03 6.99 0.16
C LEU A 65 -10.55 8.01 1.18
N PRO A 66 -11.04 7.58 2.35
CA PRO A 66 -11.43 8.51 3.39
C PRO A 66 -10.23 9.42 3.73
N MET A 67 -10.51 10.67 4.02
CA MET A 67 -9.46 11.58 4.51
C MET A 67 -8.96 11.03 5.85
N ILE A 68 -7.71 10.60 5.85
CA ILE A 68 -7.02 10.15 7.06
C ILE A 68 -6.43 11.39 7.71
N GLU A 69 -6.80 11.65 8.95
CA GLU A 69 -6.13 12.64 9.77
C GLU A 69 -4.67 12.20 9.93
N ARG A 70 -3.75 13.07 9.49
CA ARG A 70 -2.31 12.76 9.48
C ARG A 70 -1.62 13.32 10.72
N ASP A 71 -2.29 13.25 11.86
CA ASP A 71 -1.76 13.71 13.13
C ASP A 71 -0.83 12.65 13.72
N GLU A 72 0.30 13.09 14.26
CA GLU A 72 1.29 12.24 14.91
C GLU A 72 1.69 10.96 14.15
N PRO A 73 2.33 11.04 12.99
CA PRO A 73 2.79 9.85 12.30
C PRO A 73 3.85 9.10 13.11
N LEU A 74 3.73 7.79 13.24
CA LEU A 74 4.82 6.96 13.73
C LEU A 74 5.93 6.94 12.69
N THR A 75 7.11 7.43 13.06
CA THR A 75 8.29 7.45 12.20
C THR A 75 9.21 6.28 12.57
N ILE A 76 9.47 5.40 11.61
CA ILE A 76 10.30 4.20 11.78
C ILE A 76 11.12 3.94 10.53
N SER A 77 12.33 3.37 10.68
CA SER A 77 13.12 2.93 9.54
C SER A 77 12.39 1.84 8.76
N GLN A 78 12.39 1.93 7.43
CA GLN A 78 11.78 0.93 6.55
C GLN A 78 12.39 -0.46 6.77
N TYR A 79 13.70 -0.54 6.87
CA TYR A 79 14.43 -1.76 7.21
C TYR A 79 13.93 -2.40 8.52
N THR A 80 13.79 -1.58 9.56
CA THR A 80 13.34 -2.06 10.88
C THR A 80 11.91 -2.59 10.81
N LEU A 81 11.00 -1.84 10.19
CA LEU A 81 9.61 -2.28 10.02
C LEU A 81 9.51 -3.58 9.23
N LYS A 82 10.22 -3.66 8.10
CA LYS A 82 10.29 -4.86 7.26
C LYS A 82 10.76 -6.09 8.04
N ASN A 83 11.81 -5.94 8.83
CA ASN A 83 12.32 -7.02 9.66
C ASN A 83 11.37 -7.43 10.79
N MET A 84 10.72 -6.46 11.44
CA MET A 84 9.74 -6.76 12.48
C MET A 84 8.56 -7.56 11.90
N ILE A 85 8.01 -7.14 10.76
CA ILE A 85 6.96 -7.87 10.05
C ILE A 85 7.44 -9.28 9.68
N TYR A 86 8.60 -9.41 9.05
CA TYR A 86 9.14 -10.71 8.63
C TYR A 86 9.29 -11.69 9.81
N GLN A 87 9.69 -11.18 10.98
CA GLN A 87 9.91 -11.99 12.17
C GLN A 87 8.64 -12.35 12.95
N THR A 88 7.49 -11.84 12.55
CA THR A 88 6.21 -12.08 13.23
C THR A 88 5.14 -12.65 12.32
N ILE A 89 5.10 -12.27 11.05
CA ILE A 89 4.01 -12.61 10.09
C ILE A 89 3.73 -14.10 9.96
N PHE A 90 4.72 -14.97 10.16
CA PHE A 90 4.57 -16.42 10.04
C PHE A 90 3.63 -17.04 11.10
N SER A 91 3.32 -16.31 12.17
CA SER A 91 2.45 -16.78 13.26
C SER A 91 1.00 -16.29 13.15
N ILE A 92 0.61 -15.60 12.07
CA ILE A 92 -0.81 -15.27 11.86
C ILE A 92 -1.61 -16.52 11.43
N ALA A 93 -2.89 -16.53 11.76
CA ALA A 93 -3.79 -17.56 11.26
C ALA A 93 -4.03 -17.39 9.74
N VAL A 94 -4.01 -18.48 8.99
CA VAL A 94 -4.23 -18.45 7.53
C VAL A 94 -5.71 -18.29 7.22
N ASN A 95 -6.56 -19.04 7.92
CA ASN A 95 -8.01 -19.00 7.81
C ASN A 95 -8.60 -19.10 9.20
N ASP A 96 -9.12 -18.03 9.73
CA ASP A 96 -9.80 -18.00 11.02
C ASP A 96 -11.12 -17.23 10.89
N ASN A 97 -12.14 -17.71 11.62
CA ASN A 97 -13.40 -16.99 11.76
C ASN A 97 -13.21 -15.67 12.52
N ASN A 98 -12.23 -15.62 13.40
CA ASN A 98 -11.78 -14.39 14.05
C ASN A 98 -10.74 -13.67 13.17
N LYS A 99 -11.21 -12.70 12.40
CA LYS A 99 -10.35 -11.92 11.50
C LYS A 99 -9.19 -11.20 12.19
N LEU A 100 -9.26 -10.97 13.51
CA LEU A 100 -8.14 -10.37 14.24
C LEU A 100 -6.90 -11.27 14.25
N MET A 101 -7.08 -12.60 14.23
CA MET A 101 -5.97 -13.55 14.19
C MET A 101 -5.32 -13.65 12.80
N THR A 102 -5.97 -13.16 11.76
CA THR A 102 -5.40 -13.11 10.40
C THR A 102 -4.54 -11.88 10.14
N GLY A 103 -4.27 -11.09 11.17
CA GLY A 103 -3.45 -9.90 11.15
C GLY A 103 -2.43 -9.86 12.29
N GLU A 104 -1.65 -8.81 12.32
CA GLU A 104 -0.71 -8.51 13.39
C GLU A 104 -1.19 -7.32 14.21
N LEU A 105 -1.10 -7.43 15.53
CA LEU A 105 -1.33 -6.33 16.45
C LEU A 105 -0.09 -5.43 16.50
N PHE A 106 -0.25 -4.18 16.15
CA PHE A 106 0.70 -3.11 16.41
C PHE A 106 0.25 -2.36 17.65
N GLU A 107 1.08 -2.36 18.69
CA GLU A 107 0.83 -1.66 19.94
C GLU A 107 1.96 -0.70 20.24
N ILE A 108 1.63 0.58 20.37
CA ILE A 108 2.54 1.62 20.89
C ILE A 108 2.15 1.84 22.34
N LYS A 109 3.08 1.60 23.25
CA LYS A 109 2.90 1.83 24.68
C LYS A 109 4.24 2.04 25.35
N ASN A 110 4.32 3.03 26.26
CA ASN A 110 5.54 3.36 27.00
C ASN A 110 6.76 3.52 26.09
N ASN A 111 6.63 4.28 25.00
CA ASN A 111 7.69 4.49 23.99
C ASN A 111 8.26 3.21 23.39
N CYS A 112 7.47 2.19 23.27
CA CYS A 112 7.82 0.93 22.67
C CYS A 112 6.78 0.54 21.62
N LEU A 113 7.25 0.25 20.41
CA LEU A 113 6.44 -0.45 19.40
C LEU A 113 6.55 -1.94 19.64
N LYS A 114 5.41 -2.58 19.82
CA LYS A 114 5.29 -4.03 19.92
C LYS A 114 4.42 -4.55 18.77
N ILE A 115 4.92 -5.53 18.03
CA ILE A 115 4.17 -6.27 17.01
C ILE A 115 3.94 -7.69 17.52
N VAL A 116 2.70 -8.14 17.43
CA VAL A 116 2.28 -9.46 17.91
C VAL A 116 1.43 -10.13 16.84
N SER A 117 1.73 -11.39 16.58
CA SER A 117 0.90 -12.30 15.79
C SER A 117 0.66 -13.61 16.55
N LEU A 118 -0.47 -14.25 16.31
CA LEU A 118 -0.83 -15.51 16.93
C LEU A 118 -1.86 -16.28 16.08
N ASP A 119 -1.88 -17.62 16.17
CA ASP A 119 -2.85 -18.48 15.51
C ASP A 119 -3.51 -19.51 16.47
N GLY A 120 -3.41 -19.31 17.78
CA GLY A 120 -3.93 -20.21 18.81
C GLY A 120 -2.96 -21.31 19.23
N HIS A 121 -1.93 -21.62 18.43
CA HIS A 121 -0.92 -22.65 18.74
C HIS A 121 0.47 -22.04 18.97
N ARG A 122 0.73 -20.90 18.38
CA ARG A 122 2.02 -20.20 18.45
C ARG A 122 1.79 -18.70 18.52
N ILE A 123 2.77 -17.99 19.07
CA ILE A 123 2.79 -16.55 19.17
C ILE A 123 4.17 -16.04 18.79
N ALA A 124 4.23 -15.00 17.99
CA ALA A 124 5.46 -14.26 17.72
C ALA A 124 5.33 -12.83 18.21
N ILE A 125 6.37 -12.35 18.89
CA ILE A 125 6.39 -11.00 19.47
C ILE A 125 7.72 -10.33 19.13
N ARG A 126 7.66 -9.13 18.57
CA ARG A 126 8.83 -8.25 18.45
C ARG A 126 8.56 -6.92 19.14
N LYS A 127 9.60 -6.38 19.76
CA LYS A 127 9.55 -5.09 20.45
C LYS A 127 10.70 -4.23 19.99
N MET A 128 10.46 -2.94 19.89
CA MET A 128 11.45 -1.93 19.55
C MET A 128 11.19 -0.66 20.35
N PRO A 129 12.22 -0.08 21.02
CA PRO A 129 12.09 1.24 21.63
C PRO A 129 11.93 2.31 20.56
N LEU A 130 11.06 3.28 20.80
CA LEU A 130 10.84 4.42 19.92
C LEU A 130 11.72 5.59 20.35
N LYS A 131 12.18 6.39 19.39
CA LYS A 131 13.06 7.54 19.64
C LYS A 131 12.31 8.78 20.13
N LYS A 132 11.00 8.82 19.93
CA LYS A 132 10.12 9.93 20.32
C LYS A 132 8.99 9.37 21.18
N ASP A 133 8.38 10.26 21.96
CA ASP A 133 7.17 9.95 22.69
C ASP A 133 5.98 9.96 21.74
N TYR A 134 5.16 8.92 21.84
CA TYR A 134 3.93 8.78 21.09
C TYR A 134 2.79 8.44 22.03
N SER A 135 1.59 8.87 21.70
CA SER A 135 0.38 8.47 22.41
C SER A 135 0.17 6.95 22.32
N ASP A 136 -0.37 6.35 23.39
CA ASP A 136 -0.70 4.91 23.39
C ASP A 136 -1.71 4.59 22.30
N ARG A 137 -1.39 3.63 21.43
CA ARG A 137 -2.22 3.23 20.29
C ARG A 137 -2.17 1.73 20.07
N LYS A 138 -3.30 1.20 19.55
CA LYS A 138 -3.39 -0.20 19.15
C LYS A 138 -4.15 -0.31 17.84
N VAL A 139 -3.61 -1.08 16.90
CA VAL A 139 -4.26 -1.38 15.63
C VAL A 139 -3.92 -2.79 15.19
N VAL A 140 -4.88 -3.51 14.61
CA VAL A 140 -4.62 -4.80 13.95
C VAL A 140 -4.56 -4.55 12.45
N VAL A 141 -3.41 -4.88 11.86
CA VAL A 141 -3.17 -4.74 10.42
C VAL A 141 -3.29 -6.12 9.77
N PRO A 142 -4.15 -6.28 8.74
CA PRO A 142 -4.30 -7.58 8.07
C PRO A 142 -2.98 -8.08 7.50
N GLY A 143 -2.68 -9.38 7.69
CA GLY A 143 -1.44 -9.98 7.23
C GLY A 143 -1.22 -9.88 5.72
N LYS A 144 -2.30 -9.93 4.92
CA LYS A 144 -2.23 -9.70 3.48
C LYS A 144 -1.69 -8.30 3.16
N THR A 145 -2.15 -7.28 3.87
CA THR A 145 -1.67 -5.89 3.72
C THR A 145 -0.20 -5.78 4.11
N LEU A 146 0.20 -6.39 5.24
CA LEU A 146 1.59 -6.38 5.69
C LEU A 146 2.54 -7.08 4.71
N ASN A 147 2.10 -8.19 4.11
CA ASN A 147 2.86 -8.86 3.07
C ASN A 147 3.09 -7.95 1.84
N GLU A 148 2.10 -7.18 1.41
CA GLU A 148 2.28 -6.24 0.30
C GLU A 148 3.16 -5.05 0.73
N ILE A 149 2.97 -4.50 1.91
CA ILE A 149 3.82 -3.43 2.46
C ILE A 149 5.28 -3.90 2.51
N SER A 150 5.55 -5.10 3.01
CA SER A 150 6.92 -5.61 3.14
C SER A 150 7.67 -5.73 1.82
N LYS A 151 6.97 -5.88 0.69
CA LYS A 151 7.57 -5.95 -0.66
C LYS A 151 8.03 -4.58 -1.16
N ILE A 152 7.35 -3.51 -0.77
CA ILE A 152 7.66 -2.13 -1.20
C ILE A 152 8.62 -1.41 -0.25
N LEU A 153 8.78 -1.91 0.99
CA LEU A 153 9.72 -1.34 1.93
C LEU A 153 11.17 -1.57 1.47
N SER A 154 11.96 -0.51 1.50
CA SER A 154 13.39 -0.55 1.23
C SER A 154 14.13 -1.47 2.21
N GLY A 155 15.22 -2.07 1.76
CA GLY A 155 16.16 -2.80 2.61
C GLY A 155 17.25 -1.92 3.23
N GLU A 156 17.26 -0.62 2.93
CA GLU A 156 18.29 0.31 3.42
C GLU A 156 17.93 0.88 4.80
N MET A 157 18.95 1.08 5.64
CA MET A 157 18.73 1.48 7.04
C MET A 157 18.29 2.93 7.20
N ASP A 158 18.65 3.79 6.25
CA ASP A 158 18.45 5.24 6.34
C ASP A 158 17.07 5.69 5.83
N ASP A 159 16.39 4.83 5.07
CA ASP A 159 15.04 5.13 4.59
C ASP A 159 14.00 5.09 5.69
N VAL A 160 13.15 6.10 5.72
CA VAL A 160 12.13 6.30 6.75
C VAL A 160 10.74 5.99 6.19
N CYS A 161 9.92 5.35 6.99
CA CYS A 161 8.51 5.10 6.74
C CYS A 161 7.66 5.90 7.73
N LEU A 162 6.58 6.49 7.25
CA LEU A 162 5.57 7.15 8.08
C LEU A 162 4.33 6.26 8.12
N LEU A 163 3.89 5.91 9.32
CA LEU A 163 2.69 5.15 9.57
C LEU A 163 1.66 6.04 10.27
N TYR A 164 0.47 6.11 9.70
CA TYR A 164 -0.66 6.83 10.28
C TYR A 164 -1.71 5.81 10.74
N THR A 165 -2.32 6.09 11.88
CA THR A 165 -3.48 5.34 12.38
C THR A 165 -4.63 6.32 12.58
N SER A 166 -5.76 6.01 12.03
CA SER A 166 -7.03 6.69 12.30
C SER A 166 -7.72 6.05 13.48
#